data_48d8521d9346a412169c7bdded60cac2
#
_entry.id   48d8521d9346a412169c7bdded60cac2
#
_cell.length_a   1.000
_cell.length_b   1.000
_cell.length_c   1.000
_cell.angle_alpha   90.00
_cell.angle_beta   90.00
_cell.angle_gamma   90.00
#
_symmetry.space_group_name_H-M   'P 1'
#
loop_
_entity.id
_entity.type
_entity.pdbx_description
1 polymer ?
#
loop_
_entity_poly.entity_id
_entity_poly.type
_entity_poly.pdbx_seq_one_letter_code
_entity_poly.pdbx_strand_id
1 'polypeptide(L)'
;MLIPEGIGIVDTMIGFPAEDFAMYDFIREQLKDPSAKFEFPVEYMFKQVPKELYGSTNDPVKLTLNEMDRYGIEIGLIGVGGEVSRKALKEHPDRFVAQGSVDPNTGMQGVREMVQQYE
;
A
#
# COMPACT_ATOMS: atom_id res chain seq x y z
N MET A 1 4.37 -7.45 22.62
CA MET A 1 2.91 -7.75 22.66
C MET A 1 2.75 -9.19 22.21
N LEU A 2 2.13 -10.02 23.03
CA LEU A 2 1.83 -11.40 22.63
C LEU A 2 0.52 -11.36 21.82
N ILE A 3 0.60 -11.89 20.60
CA ILE A 3 -0.59 -12.09 19.76
C ILE A 3 -1.34 -13.29 20.37
N PRO A 4 -2.64 -13.18 20.66
CA PRO A 4 -3.42 -14.30 21.17
C PRO A 4 -3.41 -15.47 20.17
N GLU A 5 -3.24 -16.68 20.68
CA GLU A 5 -3.29 -17.87 19.81
C GLU A 5 -4.69 -18.05 19.20
N GLY A 6 -4.75 -18.45 17.94
CA GLY A 6 -5.99 -18.75 17.22
C GLY A 6 -6.77 -17.52 16.73
N ILE A 7 -6.17 -16.33 16.79
CA ILE A 7 -6.76 -15.12 16.21
C ILE A 7 -5.91 -14.71 15.00
N GLY A 8 -6.54 -14.62 13.81
CA GLY A 8 -5.90 -14.12 12.60
C GLY A 8 -5.68 -12.61 12.66
N ILE A 9 -4.59 -12.16 12.01
CA ILE A 9 -4.27 -10.74 11.87
C ILE A 9 -4.78 -10.26 10.53
N VAL A 10 -5.56 -9.17 10.53
CA VAL A 10 -5.97 -8.45 9.34
C VAL A 10 -5.30 -7.09 9.34
N ASP A 11 -4.48 -6.82 8.34
CA ASP A 11 -3.87 -5.50 8.13
C ASP A 11 -4.77 -4.67 7.21
N THR A 12 -5.31 -3.58 7.75
CA THR A 12 -6.23 -2.69 7.03
C THR A 12 -5.56 -1.57 6.24
N MET A 13 -4.23 -1.49 6.27
CA MET A 13 -3.46 -0.43 5.60
C MET A 13 -2.18 -0.99 4.96
N ILE A 14 -2.29 -2.09 4.26
CA ILE A 14 -1.15 -2.69 3.57
C ILE A 14 -1.05 -2.15 2.13
N GLY A 15 0.18 -1.99 1.66
CA GLY A 15 0.46 -1.56 0.29
C GLY A 15 1.62 -2.37 -0.31
N PHE A 16 1.85 -2.14 -1.58
CA PHE A 16 2.98 -2.75 -2.29
C PHE A 16 4.15 -1.77 -2.35
N PRO A 17 5.39 -2.27 -2.24
CA PRO A 17 6.56 -1.43 -2.40
C PRO A 17 6.59 -0.80 -3.80
N ALA A 18 6.89 0.49 -3.85
CA ALA A 18 7.13 1.21 -5.09
C ALA A 18 8.62 1.21 -5.42
N GLU A 19 8.96 1.28 -6.71
CA GLU A 19 10.36 1.36 -7.15
C GLU A 19 11.00 2.68 -6.75
N ASP A 20 10.21 3.75 -6.71
CA ASP A 20 10.63 5.10 -6.32
C ASP A 20 9.50 5.87 -5.62
N PHE A 21 9.79 7.09 -5.26
CA PHE A 21 8.84 8.01 -4.62
C PHE A 21 8.38 9.16 -5.54
N ALA A 22 8.54 9.01 -6.86
CA ALA A 22 8.20 10.05 -7.84
C ALA A 22 6.74 10.51 -7.74
N MET A 23 5.84 9.64 -7.30
CA MET A 23 4.44 10.00 -7.04
C MET A 23 4.26 11.12 -5.98
N TYR A 24 5.29 11.40 -5.19
CA TYR A 24 5.28 12.47 -4.17
C TYR A 24 6.05 13.72 -4.61
N ASP A 25 6.59 13.79 -5.83
CA ASP A 25 7.40 14.92 -6.28
C ASP A 25 6.63 16.25 -6.28
N PHE A 26 5.31 16.20 -6.46
CA PHE A 26 4.45 17.38 -6.33
C PHE A 26 4.55 18.06 -4.95
N ILE A 27 4.85 17.30 -3.89
CA ILE A 27 5.07 17.84 -2.54
C ILE A 27 6.46 18.48 -2.46
N ARG A 28 7.46 17.91 -3.15
CA ARG A 28 8.84 18.39 -3.14
C ARG A 28 8.96 19.85 -3.57
N GLU A 29 8.17 20.27 -4.56
CA GLU A 29 8.14 21.64 -5.04
C GLU A 29 7.53 22.63 -4.03
N GLN A 30 6.69 22.14 -3.12
CA GLN A 30 6.02 22.94 -2.10
C GLN A 30 6.87 23.13 -0.84
N LEU A 31 7.98 22.42 -0.70
CA LEU A 31 8.85 22.52 0.46
C LEU A 31 9.59 23.84 0.46
N LYS A 32 9.37 24.62 1.53
CA LYS A 32 9.98 25.96 1.70
C LYS A 32 11.44 25.88 2.10
N ASP A 33 11.81 24.84 2.84
CA ASP A 33 13.19 24.62 3.29
C ASP A 33 14.00 23.93 2.18
N PRO A 34 15.06 24.59 1.65
CA PRO A 34 15.92 23.99 0.65
C PRO A 34 16.60 22.69 1.10
N SER A 35 16.90 22.56 2.40
CA SER A 35 17.52 21.35 2.95
C SER A 35 16.59 20.15 2.89
N ALA A 36 15.28 20.35 3.04
CA ALA A 36 14.28 19.30 2.94
C ALA A 36 14.15 18.72 1.52
N LYS A 37 14.70 19.38 0.50
CA LYS A 37 14.76 18.83 -0.86
C LYS A 37 15.81 17.73 -1.03
N PHE A 38 16.82 17.69 -0.16
CA PHE A 38 17.86 16.67 -0.16
C PHE A 38 17.49 15.44 0.66
N GLU A 39 16.75 15.64 1.76
CA GLU A 39 16.15 14.56 2.54
C GLU A 39 14.62 14.70 2.48
N PHE A 40 14.04 14.18 1.40
CA PHE A 40 12.60 14.24 1.23
C PHE A 40 11.91 13.45 2.35
N PRO A 41 10.92 14.04 3.08
CA PRO A 41 10.34 13.41 4.27
C PRO A 41 9.76 12.03 4.02
N VAL A 42 9.19 11.77 2.84
CA VAL A 42 8.64 10.46 2.47
C VAL A 42 9.76 9.42 2.34
N GLU A 43 10.88 9.77 1.72
CA GLU A 43 12.05 8.88 1.61
C GLU A 43 12.63 8.56 2.99
N TYR A 44 12.61 9.54 3.90
CA TYR A 44 13.06 9.35 5.26
C TYR A 44 12.19 8.35 6.03
N MET A 45 10.88 8.38 5.85
CA MET A 45 9.95 7.43 6.49
C MET A 45 10.25 5.98 6.10
N PHE A 46 10.74 5.75 4.88
CA PHE A 46 11.06 4.43 4.34
C PHE A 46 12.57 4.12 4.32
N LYS A 47 13.39 4.96 4.93
CA LYS A 47 14.86 4.85 4.94
C LYS A 47 15.37 3.52 5.49
N GLN A 48 14.62 2.88 6.39
CA GLN A 48 15.02 1.62 7.02
C GLN A 48 14.54 0.38 6.24
N VAL A 49 13.80 0.56 5.17
CA VAL A 49 13.42 -0.57 4.31
C VAL A 49 14.65 -0.91 3.44
N PRO A 50 15.26 -2.09 3.62
CA PRO A 50 16.45 -2.44 2.88
C PRO A 50 16.17 -2.50 1.38
N LYS A 51 16.91 -1.71 0.60
CA LYS A 51 16.76 -1.72 -0.88
C LYS A 51 17.05 -3.09 -1.48
N GLU A 52 17.86 -3.89 -0.81
CA GLU A 52 18.17 -5.27 -1.19
C GLU A 52 16.93 -6.16 -1.19
N LEU A 53 15.95 -5.89 -0.34
CA LEU A 53 14.67 -6.60 -0.35
C LEU A 53 13.85 -6.28 -1.60
N TYR A 54 13.96 -5.07 -2.12
CA TYR A 54 13.29 -4.68 -3.39
C TYR A 54 14.00 -5.26 -4.61
N GLY A 55 15.33 -5.48 -4.53
CA GLY A 55 16.14 -5.98 -5.63
C GLY A 55 16.13 -7.50 -5.80
N SER A 56 15.70 -8.26 -4.79
CA SER A 56 15.75 -9.72 -4.84
C SER A 56 14.54 -10.35 -5.53
N THR A 57 13.42 -9.65 -5.61
CA THR A 57 12.25 -10.07 -6.38
C THR A 57 11.66 -8.85 -7.09
N ASN A 58 11.68 -8.86 -8.42
CA ASN A 58 10.94 -7.85 -9.23
C ASN A 58 9.41 -8.00 -9.12
N ASP A 59 8.92 -8.74 -8.12
CA ASP A 59 7.50 -8.97 -7.89
C ASP A 59 7.08 -8.39 -6.52
N PRO A 60 6.48 -7.18 -6.51
CA PRO A 60 6.04 -6.51 -5.29
C PRO A 60 4.95 -7.30 -4.53
N VAL A 61 4.13 -8.09 -5.23
CA VAL A 61 3.10 -8.93 -4.60
C VAL A 61 3.76 -10.03 -3.77
N LYS A 62 4.74 -10.72 -4.36
CA LYS A 62 5.48 -11.77 -3.67
C LYS A 62 6.25 -11.26 -2.47
N LEU A 63 6.86 -10.07 -2.59
CA LEU A 63 7.56 -9.44 -1.48
C LEU A 63 6.61 -9.14 -0.31
N THR A 64 5.44 -8.56 -0.62
CA THR A 64 4.42 -8.27 0.39
C THR A 64 3.90 -9.54 1.06
N LEU A 65 3.63 -10.59 0.30
CA LEU A 65 3.19 -11.88 0.85
C LEU A 65 4.25 -12.50 1.79
N ASN A 66 5.53 -12.43 1.43
CA ASN A 66 6.61 -12.93 2.29
C ASN A 66 6.65 -12.17 3.63
N GLU A 67 6.46 -10.85 3.62
CA GLU A 67 6.41 -10.07 4.85
C GLU A 67 5.13 -10.35 5.65
N MET A 68 3.99 -10.52 4.99
CA MET A 68 2.75 -10.94 5.65
C MET A 68 2.94 -12.28 6.37
N ASP A 69 3.55 -13.26 5.70
CA ASP A 69 3.83 -14.57 6.30
C ASP A 69 4.81 -14.46 7.48
N ARG A 70 5.83 -13.63 7.33
CA ARG A 70 6.81 -13.39 8.39
C ARG A 70 6.19 -12.83 9.68
N TYR A 71 5.18 -11.98 9.54
CA TYR A 71 4.49 -11.33 10.68
C TYR A 71 3.15 -11.98 11.05
N GLY A 72 2.77 -13.07 10.40
CA GLY A 72 1.52 -13.79 10.67
C GLY A 72 0.27 -13.03 10.25
N ILE A 73 0.39 -12.16 9.25
CA ILE A 73 -0.75 -11.42 8.69
C ILE A 73 -1.48 -12.34 7.73
N GLU A 74 -2.73 -12.67 8.02
CA GLU A 74 -3.54 -13.56 7.18
C GLU A 74 -4.14 -12.82 6.00
N ILE A 75 -4.74 -11.66 6.24
CA ILE A 75 -5.46 -10.87 5.24
C ILE A 75 -4.92 -9.45 5.21
N GLY A 76 -4.69 -8.92 4.01
CA GLY A 76 -4.37 -7.52 3.77
C GLY A 76 -5.46 -6.81 2.97
N LEU A 77 -5.91 -5.65 3.44
CA LEU A 77 -6.79 -4.77 2.67
C LEU A 77 -5.95 -3.88 1.76
N ILE A 78 -6.19 -3.95 0.46
CA ILE A 78 -5.44 -3.20 -0.55
C ILE A 78 -6.34 -2.35 -1.43
N GLY A 79 -5.86 -1.17 -1.82
CA GLY A 79 -6.56 -0.31 -2.76
C GLY A 79 -6.67 -0.91 -4.16
N VAL A 80 -7.75 -0.62 -4.88
CA VAL A 80 -8.03 -1.18 -6.22
C VAL A 80 -7.41 -0.39 -7.38
N GLY A 81 -6.75 0.73 -7.10
CA GLY A 81 -6.36 1.72 -8.13
C GLY A 81 -5.17 1.34 -9.03
N GLY A 82 -4.41 0.30 -8.74
CA GLY A 82 -3.17 -0.03 -9.43
C GLY A 82 -3.18 -1.39 -10.13
N GLU A 83 -2.29 -1.56 -11.10
CA GLU A 83 -2.11 -2.82 -11.81
C GLU A 83 -1.62 -3.94 -10.86
N VAL A 84 -0.68 -3.61 -9.98
CA VAL A 84 -0.15 -4.53 -8.96
C VAL A 84 -1.26 -5.01 -8.02
N SER A 85 -2.13 -4.10 -7.57
CA SER A 85 -3.27 -4.45 -6.71
C SER A 85 -4.25 -5.38 -7.42
N ARG A 86 -4.57 -5.11 -8.68
CA ARG A 86 -5.45 -5.99 -9.48
C ARG A 86 -4.86 -7.38 -9.67
N LYS A 87 -3.55 -7.47 -9.92
CA LYS A 87 -2.83 -8.74 -9.99
C LYS A 87 -2.93 -9.49 -8.67
N ALA A 88 -2.65 -8.83 -7.55
CA ALA A 88 -2.71 -9.41 -6.22
C ALA A 88 -4.10 -9.97 -5.87
N LEU A 89 -5.15 -9.20 -6.11
CA LEU A 89 -6.54 -9.62 -5.88
C LEU A 89 -6.94 -10.82 -6.76
N LYS A 90 -6.45 -10.90 -7.99
CA LYS A 90 -6.74 -11.99 -8.91
C LYS A 90 -5.99 -13.26 -8.57
N GLU A 91 -4.71 -13.16 -8.23
CA GLU A 91 -3.82 -14.30 -8.01
C GLU A 91 -3.88 -14.82 -6.57
N HIS A 92 -4.22 -13.94 -5.61
CA HIS A 92 -4.25 -14.27 -4.17
C HIS A 92 -5.53 -13.76 -3.49
N PRO A 93 -6.73 -14.17 -3.94
CA PRO A 93 -8.00 -13.74 -3.37
C PRO A 93 -8.22 -14.22 -1.93
N ASP A 94 -7.45 -15.19 -1.50
CA ASP A 94 -7.41 -15.72 -0.13
C ASP A 94 -6.56 -14.88 0.83
N ARG A 95 -5.73 -13.98 0.29
CA ARG A 95 -4.80 -13.16 1.07
C ARG A 95 -5.11 -11.66 1.01
N PHE A 96 -5.79 -11.20 -0.02
CA PHE A 96 -6.07 -9.78 -0.22
C PHE A 96 -7.56 -9.51 -0.41
N VAL A 97 -8.02 -8.45 0.24
CA VAL A 97 -9.38 -7.93 0.11
C VAL A 97 -9.31 -6.52 -0.48
N ALA A 98 -10.18 -6.25 -1.43
CA ALA A 98 -10.26 -4.96 -2.10
C ALA A 98 -10.80 -3.87 -1.16
N GLN A 99 -10.12 -2.74 -1.11
CA GLN A 99 -10.57 -1.54 -0.43
C GLN A 99 -10.85 -0.46 -1.47
N GLY A 100 -12.12 -0.09 -1.62
CA GLY A 100 -12.54 1.02 -2.46
C GLY A 100 -12.18 2.38 -1.84
N SER A 101 -12.06 3.39 -2.68
CA SER A 101 -11.91 4.78 -2.23
C SER A 101 -12.73 5.70 -3.11
N VAL A 102 -13.22 6.77 -2.51
CA VAL A 102 -14.00 7.82 -3.21
C VAL A 102 -13.60 9.18 -2.65
N ASP A 103 -13.59 10.18 -3.51
CA ASP A 103 -13.39 11.57 -3.06
C ASP A 103 -14.68 12.08 -2.40
N PRO A 104 -14.68 12.39 -1.09
CA PRO A 104 -15.86 12.89 -0.39
C PRO A 104 -16.33 14.25 -0.90
N ASN A 105 -15.47 15.02 -1.58
CA ASN A 105 -15.82 16.32 -2.15
C ASN A 105 -16.73 16.21 -3.40
N THR A 106 -16.86 15.05 -3.99
CA THR A 106 -17.71 14.81 -5.17
C THR A 106 -19.19 14.62 -4.81
N GLY A 107 -19.54 14.60 -3.51
CA GLY A 107 -20.92 14.51 -3.03
C GLY A 107 -21.63 13.26 -3.55
N MET A 108 -22.83 13.42 -4.13
CA MET A 108 -23.64 12.29 -4.64
C MET A 108 -22.97 11.51 -5.78
N GLN A 109 -22.06 12.11 -6.52
CA GLN A 109 -21.26 11.37 -7.50
C GLN A 109 -20.36 10.35 -6.81
N GLY A 110 -19.69 10.73 -5.73
CA GLY A 110 -18.88 9.81 -4.94
C GLY A 110 -19.69 8.63 -4.39
N VAL A 111 -20.93 8.86 -3.97
CA VAL A 111 -21.82 7.76 -3.52
C VAL A 111 -22.11 6.78 -4.66
N ARG A 112 -22.37 7.27 -5.88
CA ARG A 112 -22.58 6.40 -7.05
C ARG A 112 -21.32 5.60 -7.40
N GLU A 113 -20.16 6.24 -7.36
CA GLU A 113 -18.88 5.57 -7.59
C GLU A 113 -18.62 4.47 -6.56
N MET A 114 -18.91 4.72 -5.29
CA MET A 114 -18.79 3.73 -4.22
C MET A 114 -19.71 2.52 -4.47
N VAL A 115 -20.95 2.74 -4.88
CA VAL A 115 -21.90 1.65 -5.21
C VAL A 115 -21.38 0.84 -6.40
N GLN A 116 -20.86 1.50 -7.45
CA GLN A 116 -20.28 0.81 -8.61
C GLN A 116 -19.04 -0.01 -8.28
N GLN A 117 -18.22 0.42 -7.31
CA GLN A 117 -17.06 -0.35 -6.87
C GLN A 117 -17.45 -1.62 -6.09
N TYR A 118 -18.63 -1.62 -5.49
CA TYR A 118 -19.15 -2.77 -4.74
C TYR A 118 -19.77 -3.85 -5.63
N GLU A 119 -20.40 -3.47 -6.74
CA GLU A 119 -21.05 -4.36 -7.73
C GLU A 119 -20.01 -5.07 -8.62
#